data_8366deea4ae7f11c5c58ee726b958a42
#
_entry.id   8366deea4ae7f11c5c58ee726b958a42
#
_cell.length_a   1.000
_cell.length_b   1.000
_cell.length_c   1.000
_cell.angle_alpha   90.00
_cell.angle_beta   90.00
_cell.angle_gamma   90.00
#
_symmetry.space_group_name_H-M   'P 1'
#
loop_
_entity.id
_entity.type
_entity.pdbx_description
1 polymer ?
#
loop_
_entity_poly.entity_id
_entity_poly.type
_entity_poly.pdbx_seq_one_letter_code
_entity_poly.pdbx_strand_id
1 'polypeptide(L)'
;MTKKSETNICDTCAEEDAGDGVDWTYGKEVKKHFFKPKNILFDEFGYKYDGMSSVISQSCGDSMKLWIKVNKKTGKIMECKWRSFGCAASIATASMMSVMVIEKGGMTIKQAQNMKPEEIVKRLGGLPTRKAHCSHLCHDALQKAVLDYLTKLI
;
A
#
# COMPACT_ATOMS: atom_id res chain seq x y z
N MET A 1 9.69 39.08 -1.46
CA MET A 1 9.09 37.73 -1.40
C MET A 1 9.90 36.83 -2.31
N THR A 2 10.84 36.13 -1.75
CA THR A 2 11.64 35.15 -2.47
C THR A 2 10.82 33.84 -2.52
N LYS A 3 10.32 33.49 -3.68
CA LYS A 3 9.84 32.13 -3.95
C LYS A 3 11.02 31.18 -3.80
N LYS A 4 11.05 30.39 -2.73
CA LYS A 4 11.90 29.21 -2.67
C LYS A 4 11.46 28.30 -3.82
N SER A 5 12.35 28.13 -4.77
CA SER A 5 12.24 27.09 -5.79
C SER A 5 12.27 25.74 -5.03
N GLU A 6 11.12 25.11 -4.91
CA GLU A 6 11.06 23.71 -4.54
C GLU A 6 11.73 22.94 -5.69
N THR A 7 13.00 22.65 -5.52
CA THR A 7 13.67 21.67 -6.37
C THR A 7 13.01 20.34 -6.12
N ASN A 8 12.21 19.92 -7.07
CA ASN A 8 11.62 18.59 -7.09
C ASN A 8 12.76 17.55 -7.18
N ILE A 9 13.21 17.09 -6.02
CA ILE A 9 14.16 15.95 -5.90
C ILE A 9 13.63 14.71 -6.65
N CYS A 10 12.33 14.70 -6.94
CA CYS A 10 11.63 13.64 -7.64
C CYS A 10 12.00 13.46 -9.11
N ASP A 11 12.31 14.55 -9.81
CA ASP A 11 12.52 14.49 -11.25
C ASP A 11 13.87 13.85 -11.61
N THR A 12 14.84 13.91 -10.71
CA THR A 12 16.17 13.33 -10.91
C THR A 12 16.28 11.86 -10.55
N CYS A 13 15.40 11.37 -9.65
CA CYS A 13 15.40 9.96 -9.24
C CYS A 13 14.63 9.04 -10.21
N ALA A 14 13.91 9.62 -11.16
CA ALA A 14 13.05 8.88 -12.08
C ALA A 14 13.70 8.52 -13.41
N GLU A 15 14.89 9.04 -13.70
CA GLU A 15 15.53 8.96 -15.01
C GLU A 15 16.84 8.14 -15.02
N GLU A 16 17.16 7.40 -13.94
CA GLU A 16 18.27 6.47 -14.01
C GLU A 16 17.85 5.22 -14.78
N ASP A 17 18.09 5.26 -16.06
CA ASP A 17 18.08 4.13 -16.97
C ASP A 17 19.11 3.11 -16.46
N ALA A 18 18.62 2.02 -15.88
CA ALA A 18 19.46 0.91 -15.47
C ALA A 18 19.88 0.11 -16.69
N GLY A 19 20.70 0.62 -17.57
CA GLY A 19 21.40 0.07 -18.73
C GLY A 19 21.22 -1.38 -19.19
N ASP A 20 20.21 -2.09 -18.68
CA ASP A 20 19.83 -3.46 -19.01
C ASP A 20 18.57 -3.56 -19.89
N GLY A 21 18.08 -2.42 -20.38
CA GLY A 21 16.87 -2.35 -21.21
C GLY A 21 15.57 -2.54 -20.44
N VAL A 22 15.61 -2.53 -19.12
CA VAL A 22 14.42 -2.59 -18.26
C VAL A 22 13.99 -1.19 -17.89
N ASP A 23 12.77 -0.83 -18.24
CA ASP A 23 12.17 0.44 -17.85
C ASP A 23 11.85 0.46 -16.35
N TRP A 24 12.64 1.22 -15.61
CA TRP A 24 12.43 1.47 -14.17
C TRP A 24 11.62 2.73 -13.90
N THR A 25 11.11 3.37 -14.95
CA THR A 25 10.37 4.61 -14.83
C THR A 25 9.03 4.38 -14.16
N TYR A 26 8.82 5.02 -13.03
CA TYR A 26 7.52 4.98 -12.36
C TYR A 26 6.56 6.01 -12.94
N GLY A 27 5.32 5.61 -13.18
CA GLY A 27 4.27 6.49 -13.61
C GLY A 27 3.86 7.55 -12.57
N LYS A 28 3.08 8.52 -13.01
CA LYS A 28 2.65 9.67 -12.19
C LYS A 28 1.96 9.28 -10.88
N GLU A 29 1.06 8.31 -10.93
CA GLU A 29 0.32 7.87 -9.73
C GLU A 29 1.24 7.13 -8.74
N VAL A 30 2.19 6.33 -9.21
CA VAL A 30 3.19 5.68 -8.36
C VAL A 30 4.02 6.73 -7.63
N LYS A 31 4.54 7.72 -8.36
CA LYS A 31 5.32 8.83 -7.77
C LYS A 31 4.51 9.60 -6.74
N LYS A 32 3.25 9.90 -7.04
CA LYS A 32 2.34 10.61 -6.12
C LYS A 32 2.15 9.84 -4.81
N HIS A 33 1.88 8.55 -4.88
CA HIS A 33 1.68 7.72 -3.69
C HIS A 33 2.98 7.43 -2.93
N PHE A 34 4.12 7.44 -3.60
CA PHE A 34 5.41 7.31 -2.95
C PHE A 34 5.80 8.57 -2.17
N PHE A 35 5.67 9.74 -2.77
CA PHE A 35 6.08 11.01 -2.13
C PHE A 35 5.07 11.56 -1.13
N LYS A 36 3.79 11.27 -1.33
CA LYS A 36 2.70 11.67 -0.43
C LYS A 36 1.83 10.45 -0.10
N PRO A 37 2.39 9.47 0.58
CA PRO A 37 1.66 8.24 0.90
C PRO A 37 0.48 8.52 1.82
N LYS A 38 -0.60 7.78 1.61
CA LYS A 38 -1.83 7.88 2.40
C LYS A 38 -1.87 6.78 3.46
N ASN A 39 -2.49 7.12 4.59
CA ASN A 39 -2.83 6.16 5.64
C ASN A 39 -1.65 5.46 6.32
N ILE A 40 -0.46 6.05 6.29
CA ILE A 40 0.68 5.52 7.06
C ILE A 40 0.38 5.62 8.56
N LEU A 41 0.74 4.58 9.31
CA LEU A 41 0.78 4.58 10.76
C LEU A 41 2.23 4.78 11.21
N PHE A 42 2.56 5.98 11.69
CA PHE A 42 3.90 6.31 12.16
C PHE A 42 4.18 5.76 13.55
N ASP A 43 3.16 5.73 14.41
CA ASP A 43 3.27 5.22 15.77
C ASP A 43 2.14 4.22 16.03
N GLU A 44 2.53 2.97 16.26
CA GLU A 44 1.60 1.89 16.57
C GLU A 44 1.25 1.81 18.06
N PHE A 45 1.96 2.55 18.92
CA PHE A 45 1.72 2.53 20.34
C PHE A 45 0.34 3.09 20.69
N GLY A 46 -0.46 2.27 21.35
CA GLY A 46 -1.83 2.66 21.74
C GLY A 46 -2.84 2.70 20.59
N TYR A 47 -2.43 2.41 19.34
CA TYR A 47 -3.37 2.37 18.23
C TYR A 47 -4.30 1.15 18.36
N LYS A 48 -5.60 1.42 18.39
CA LYS A 48 -6.63 0.37 18.47
C LYS A 48 -7.00 -0.11 17.09
N TYR A 49 -7.03 -1.40 16.90
CA TYR A 49 -7.37 -2.06 15.64
C TYR A 49 -8.19 -3.32 15.88
N ASP A 50 -8.87 -3.79 14.85
CA ASP A 50 -9.66 -5.02 14.88
C ASP A 50 -8.92 -6.19 14.24
N GLY A 51 -8.12 -5.94 13.21
CA GLY A 51 -7.26 -6.94 12.59
C GLY A 51 -5.89 -6.37 12.23
N MET A 52 -4.86 -7.21 12.29
CA MET A 52 -3.48 -6.82 12.03
C MET A 52 -2.72 -7.94 11.32
N SER A 53 -1.75 -7.55 10.52
CA SER A 53 -0.81 -8.49 9.91
C SER A 53 0.61 -7.93 9.88
N SER A 54 1.55 -8.84 9.77
CA SER A 54 2.95 -8.55 9.48
C SER A 54 3.44 -9.55 8.45
N VAL A 55 3.92 -9.07 7.31
CA VAL A 55 4.40 -9.91 6.21
C VAL A 55 5.77 -9.46 5.77
N ILE A 56 6.55 -10.39 5.26
CA ILE A 56 7.88 -10.15 4.70
C ILE A 56 7.93 -10.83 3.33
N SER A 57 8.38 -10.09 2.32
CA SER A 57 8.63 -10.67 1.00
C SER A 57 9.95 -11.44 1.02
N GLN A 58 9.90 -12.72 0.69
CA GLN A 58 11.11 -13.54 0.58
C GLN A 58 11.96 -13.20 -0.66
N SER A 59 11.34 -12.59 -1.67
CA SER A 59 12.04 -12.25 -2.92
C SER A 59 12.87 -10.97 -2.82
N CYS A 60 12.43 -9.97 -2.07
CA CYS A 60 13.11 -8.67 -1.99
C CYS A 60 13.43 -8.21 -0.56
N GLY A 61 12.98 -8.93 0.46
CA GLY A 61 13.18 -8.57 1.87
C GLY A 61 12.30 -7.41 2.36
N ASP A 62 11.42 -6.87 1.52
CA ASP A 62 10.47 -5.84 1.91
C ASP A 62 9.53 -6.38 2.99
N SER A 63 9.24 -5.56 3.98
CA SER A 63 8.31 -5.93 5.05
C SER A 63 7.16 -4.94 5.14
N MET A 64 6.01 -5.44 5.58
CA MET A 64 4.81 -4.63 5.73
C MET A 64 4.02 -5.06 6.95
N LYS A 65 3.63 -4.10 7.75
CA LYS A 65 2.59 -4.22 8.78
C LYS A 65 1.33 -3.52 8.30
N LEU A 66 0.19 -4.08 8.60
CA LEU A 66 -1.10 -3.54 8.21
C LEU A 66 -2.11 -3.72 9.33
N TRP A 67 -2.89 -2.68 9.58
CA TRP A 67 -3.94 -2.64 10.61
C TRP A 67 -5.25 -2.23 9.98
N ILE A 68 -6.33 -2.89 10.34
CA ILE A 68 -7.69 -2.55 9.92
C ILE A 68 -8.60 -2.30 11.12
N LYS A 69 -9.50 -1.35 10.96
CA LYS A 69 -10.66 -1.16 11.83
C LYS A 69 -11.93 -1.45 11.06
N VAL A 70 -12.80 -2.22 11.65
CA VAL A 70 -14.05 -2.67 11.03
C VAL A 70 -15.23 -2.13 11.80
N ASN A 71 -16.20 -1.56 11.08
CA ASN A 71 -17.48 -1.21 11.67
C ASN A 71 -18.30 -2.50 11.90
N LYS A 72 -18.46 -2.87 13.15
CA LYS A 72 -19.13 -4.12 13.53
C LYS A 72 -20.61 -4.19 13.11
N LYS A 73 -21.25 -3.04 12.89
CA LYS A 73 -22.66 -2.99 12.45
C LYS A 73 -22.78 -3.23 10.95
N THR A 74 -21.86 -2.71 10.15
CA THR A 74 -21.93 -2.78 8.69
C THR A 74 -21.00 -3.81 8.07
N GLY A 75 -20.02 -4.32 8.83
CA GLY A 75 -18.98 -5.22 8.33
C GLY A 75 -18.01 -4.55 7.35
N LYS A 76 -17.95 -3.21 7.33
CA LYS A 76 -17.08 -2.44 6.43
C LYS A 76 -15.80 -2.02 7.12
N ILE A 77 -14.70 -2.05 6.37
CA ILE A 77 -13.41 -1.57 6.83
C ILE A 77 -13.42 -0.04 6.78
N MET A 78 -13.29 0.59 7.94
CA MET A 78 -13.34 2.05 8.10
C MET A 78 -11.97 2.69 8.10
N GLU A 79 -10.95 1.98 8.57
CA GLU A 79 -9.57 2.41 8.52
C GLU A 79 -8.68 1.27 8.05
N CYS A 80 -7.73 1.61 7.20
CA CYS A 80 -6.67 0.72 6.75
C CYS A 80 -5.35 1.48 6.87
N LYS A 81 -4.60 1.18 7.91
CA LYS A 81 -3.30 1.80 8.18
C LYS A 81 -2.19 0.81 7.88
N TRP A 82 -1.06 1.32 7.45
CA TRP A 82 0.08 0.48 7.09
C TRP A 82 1.40 1.14 7.43
N ARG A 83 2.42 0.30 7.51
CA ARG A 83 3.81 0.69 7.65
C ARG A 83 4.67 -0.29 6.88
N SER A 84 5.58 0.19 6.08
CA SER A 84 6.43 -0.66 5.25
C SER A 84 7.89 -0.24 5.30
N PHE A 85 8.77 -1.21 5.27
CA PHE A 85 10.17 -1.05 4.93
C PHE A 85 10.37 -1.70 3.57
N GLY A 86 10.52 -0.89 2.52
CA GLY A 86 10.58 -1.41 1.18
C GLY A 86 10.86 -0.33 0.13
N CYS A 87 10.83 -0.75 -1.12
CA CYS A 87 11.07 0.12 -2.27
C CYS A 87 9.90 1.08 -2.53
N ALA A 88 10.10 2.02 -3.46
CA ALA A 88 9.08 2.96 -3.87
C ALA A 88 7.78 2.28 -4.33
N ALA A 89 7.89 1.17 -5.06
CA ALA A 89 6.72 0.41 -5.50
C ALA A 89 5.95 -0.22 -4.33
N SER A 90 6.63 -0.74 -3.30
CA SER A 90 5.99 -1.27 -2.08
C SER A 90 5.21 -0.19 -1.34
N ILE A 91 5.80 0.99 -1.20
CA ILE A 91 5.15 2.13 -0.54
C ILE A 91 3.94 2.61 -1.36
N ALA A 92 4.10 2.76 -2.67
CA ALA A 92 3.03 3.22 -3.55
C ALA A 92 1.86 2.23 -3.60
N THR A 93 2.13 0.91 -3.67
CA THR A 93 1.08 -0.11 -3.68
C THR A 93 0.33 -0.17 -2.36
N ALA A 94 1.02 -0.08 -1.23
CA ALA A 94 0.39 -0.04 0.09
C ALA A 94 -0.49 1.21 0.27
N SER A 95 0.01 2.36 -0.14
CA SER A 95 -0.74 3.62 -0.12
C SER A 95 -2.00 3.54 -0.96
N MET A 96 -1.89 3.10 -2.22
CA MET A 96 -3.04 2.96 -3.12
C MET A 96 -4.04 1.94 -2.60
N MET A 97 -3.59 0.77 -2.15
CA MET A 97 -4.46 -0.25 -1.58
C MET A 97 -5.25 0.28 -0.38
N SER A 98 -4.59 1.00 0.51
CA SER A 98 -5.26 1.57 1.70
C SER A 98 -6.36 2.55 1.32
N VAL A 99 -6.17 3.35 0.28
CA VAL A 99 -7.19 4.24 -0.26
C VAL A 99 -8.36 3.45 -0.83
N MET A 100 -8.07 2.44 -1.66
CA MET A 100 -9.11 1.59 -2.28
C MET A 100 -9.98 0.88 -1.26
N VAL A 101 -9.39 0.44 -0.16
CA VAL A 101 -10.09 -0.30 0.90
C VAL A 101 -11.09 0.59 1.66
N ILE A 102 -10.75 1.85 1.89
CA ILE A 102 -11.58 2.76 2.71
C ILE A 102 -12.41 3.76 1.92
N GLU A 103 -12.15 3.92 0.63
CA GLU A 103 -12.94 4.84 -0.20
C GLU A 103 -14.42 4.40 -0.31
N LYS A 104 -15.30 5.33 -0.67
CA LYS A 104 -16.73 5.07 -0.86
C LYS A 104 -17.41 4.42 0.35
N GLY A 105 -17.01 4.82 1.54
CA GLY A 105 -17.56 4.30 2.79
C GLY A 105 -16.96 2.97 3.28
N GLY A 106 -15.91 2.50 2.63
CA GLY A 106 -15.17 1.31 3.00
C GLY A 106 -15.67 0.03 2.30
N MET A 107 -14.73 -0.88 2.05
CA MET A 107 -15.04 -2.22 1.54
C MET A 107 -15.62 -3.09 2.66
N THR A 108 -16.55 -3.98 2.31
CA THR A 108 -16.91 -5.08 3.21
C THR A 108 -15.74 -6.07 3.33
N ILE A 109 -15.75 -6.86 4.39
CA ILE A 109 -14.74 -7.92 4.57
C ILE A 109 -14.69 -8.86 3.35
N LYS A 110 -15.86 -9.23 2.81
CA LYS A 110 -15.95 -10.07 1.61
C LYS A 110 -15.36 -9.42 0.37
N GLN A 111 -15.58 -8.12 0.18
CA GLN A 111 -14.98 -7.37 -0.93
C GLN A 111 -13.46 -7.30 -0.80
N ALA A 112 -12.95 -7.07 0.41
CA ALA A 112 -11.52 -7.06 0.68
C ALA A 112 -10.88 -8.44 0.45
N GLN A 113 -11.56 -9.53 0.79
CA GLN A 113 -11.09 -10.89 0.51
C GLN A 113 -11.02 -11.19 -0.99
N ASN A 114 -11.91 -10.61 -1.79
CA ASN A 114 -11.98 -10.82 -3.23
C ASN A 114 -11.13 -9.83 -4.04
N MET A 115 -10.53 -8.86 -3.40
CA MET A 115 -9.65 -7.89 -4.04
C MET A 115 -8.43 -8.59 -4.65
N LYS A 116 -8.06 -8.20 -5.87
CA LYS A 116 -6.91 -8.78 -6.58
C LYS A 116 -5.74 -7.81 -6.62
N PRO A 117 -4.50 -8.31 -6.57
CA PRO A 117 -3.31 -7.45 -6.67
C PRO A 117 -3.29 -6.62 -7.96
N GLU A 118 -3.79 -7.17 -9.06
CA GLU A 118 -3.84 -6.51 -10.37
C GLU A 118 -4.71 -5.23 -10.36
N GLU A 119 -5.71 -5.16 -9.51
CA GLU A 119 -6.56 -3.97 -9.35
C GLU A 119 -5.77 -2.79 -8.79
N ILE A 120 -4.84 -3.05 -7.87
CA ILE A 120 -3.94 -2.05 -7.29
C ILE A 120 -2.98 -1.53 -8.37
N VAL A 121 -2.37 -2.44 -9.11
CA VAL A 121 -1.46 -2.10 -10.21
C VAL A 121 -2.16 -1.27 -11.28
N LYS A 122 -3.38 -1.64 -11.65
CA LYS A 122 -4.21 -0.90 -12.61
C LYS A 122 -4.51 0.52 -12.14
N ARG A 123 -4.87 0.71 -10.87
CA ARG A 123 -5.14 2.04 -10.28
C ARG A 123 -3.89 2.92 -10.25
N LEU A 124 -2.70 2.32 -10.12
CA LEU A 124 -1.42 3.03 -10.18
C LEU A 124 -0.97 3.38 -11.61
N GLY A 125 -1.69 2.92 -12.62
CA GLY A 125 -1.31 3.10 -14.02
C GLY A 125 -0.24 2.12 -14.50
N GLY A 126 0.01 1.06 -13.76
CA GLY A 126 1.00 0.04 -14.03
C GLY A 126 2.23 0.12 -13.12
N LEU A 127 2.97 -0.98 -13.09
CA LEU A 127 4.27 -1.09 -12.41
C LEU A 127 5.27 -1.75 -13.35
N PRO A 128 6.59 -1.42 -13.23
CA PRO A 128 7.61 -2.19 -13.92
C PRO A 128 7.48 -3.68 -13.62
N THR A 129 7.73 -4.55 -14.60
CA THR A 129 7.54 -6.01 -14.48
C THR A 129 8.27 -6.60 -13.27
N ARG A 130 9.48 -6.12 -12.97
CA ARG A 130 10.27 -6.55 -11.80
C ARG A 130 9.67 -6.12 -10.46
N LYS A 131 8.72 -5.18 -10.45
CA LYS A 131 8.08 -4.64 -9.25
C LYS A 131 6.64 -5.13 -9.06
N ALA A 132 6.13 -5.96 -9.94
CA ALA A 132 4.78 -6.50 -9.84
C ALA A 132 4.53 -7.28 -8.53
N HIS A 133 5.56 -7.93 -7.98
CA HIS A 133 5.48 -8.65 -6.70
C HIS A 133 5.13 -7.75 -5.51
N CYS A 134 5.38 -6.43 -5.60
CA CYS A 134 5.06 -5.50 -4.53
C CYS A 134 3.55 -5.40 -4.28
N SER A 135 2.74 -5.54 -5.33
CA SER A 135 1.28 -5.60 -5.20
C SER A 135 0.80 -6.87 -4.49
N HIS A 136 1.50 -7.97 -4.67
CA HIS A 136 1.22 -9.22 -3.96
C HIS A 136 1.54 -9.11 -2.46
N LEU A 137 2.64 -8.45 -2.11
CA LEU A 137 3.00 -8.25 -0.70
C LEU A 137 1.90 -7.49 0.08
N CYS A 138 1.43 -6.37 -0.46
CA CYS A 138 0.37 -5.61 0.21
C CYS A 138 -0.98 -6.33 0.18
N HIS A 139 -1.28 -7.07 -0.87
CA HIS A 139 -2.46 -7.92 -0.95
C HIS A 139 -2.43 -9.00 0.14
N ASP A 140 -1.30 -9.71 0.29
CA ASP A 140 -1.14 -10.73 1.32
C ASP A 140 -1.26 -10.14 2.73
N ALA A 141 -0.74 -8.93 2.94
CA ALA A 141 -0.91 -8.22 4.19
C ALA A 141 -2.38 -7.95 4.50
N LEU A 142 -3.16 -7.51 3.50
CA LEU A 142 -4.60 -7.30 3.65
C LEU A 142 -5.34 -8.60 3.97
N GLN A 143 -5.06 -9.67 3.24
CA GLN A 143 -5.71 -10.97 3.45
C GLN A 143 -5.45 -11.50 4.86
N LYS A 144 -4.21 -11.40 5.34
CA LYS A 144 -3.84 -11.83 6.70
C LYS A 144 -4.48 -10.96 7.79
N ALA A 145 -4.58 -9.64 7.56
CA ALA A 145 -5.25 -8.74 8.52
C ALA A 145 -6.75 -9.03 8.61
N VAL A 146 -7.39 -9.32 7.48
CA VAL A 146 -8.79 -9.75 7.44
C VAL A 146 -8.98 -11.09 8.14
N LEU A 147 -8.08 -12.04 7.92
CA LEU A 147 -8.12 -13.34 8.58
C LEU A 147 -7.94 -13.20 10.11
N ASP A 148 -7.01 -12.36 10.56
CA ASP A 148 -6.82 -12.06 11.98
C ASP A 148 -8.09 -11.48 12.62
N TYR A 149 -8.76 -10.56 11.93
CA TYR A 149 -10.04 -10.03 12.36
C TYR A 149 -11.10 -11.13 12.49
N LEU A 150 -11.25 -11.98 11.46
CA LEU A 150 -12.24 -13.05 11.46
C LEU A 150 -11.99 -14.09 12.55
N THR A 151 -10.75 -14.42 12.83
CA THR A 151 -10.39 -15.36 13.91
C THR A 151 -10.72 -14.82 15.30
N LYS A 152 -10.68 -13.51 15.50
CA LYS A 152 -11.06 -12.85 16.76
C LYS A 152 -12.57 -12.79 16.98
N LEU A 153 -13.38 -13.04 15.95
CA LEU A 153 -14.83 -13.11 16.07
C LEU A 153 -15.34 -14.47 16.59
N ILE A 154 -14.51 -15.49 16.53
CA ILE A 154 -14.80 -16.82 17.04
C ILE A 154 -14.42 -16.84 18.53
#